data_c19d284df17e51e69a927d7686d5c698
#
_entry.id   c19d284df17e51e69a927d7686d5c698
#
_cell.length_a   1.000
_cell.length_b   1.000
_cell.length_c   1.000
_cell.angle_alpha   90.00
_cell.angle_beta   90.00
_cell.angle_gamma   90.00
#
_symmetry.space_group_name_H-M   'P 1'
#
loop_
_entity.id
_entity.type
_entity.pdbx_description
1 polymer ?
#
loop_
_entity_poly.entity_id
_entity_poly.type
_entity_poly.pdbx_seq_one_letter_code
_entity_poly.pdbx_strand_id
1 'polypeptide(L)'
;MKLKNIFLCGLTALALTGCNLDEFPKDSVSPETFFKTEKELKLYSNQFYTALPDASDFYMESSDYIVHNLSYSDAVRGYAHVVPSTGGGWSFSMLRHINYFLQNLYRCEDEAVRNKYEGVGRFWRAYFYFSKLQLFGDLPWYDQVLNSDDDQLLYKERDSRDVIIKHIIDDLDVAAKQLPEVGENKYYICRYTALALKARACLYEGTFRKYHAGTVFNPNNLPYADLLQQAASAALEVMQSGKYQLYTEGARPYYDYFVGTGTASEKETILSRSYGLATHDASAFALVASKGSAGFTRAFALTYLDSDGTRFTDKADYLTQPFTEETKNRDPRMAQTFLTQNFTYKDGTQGLYRKNLSVTGYPVVKFIEGSEATSGSHVDMPVFRLGEVYLNYAEALAEAGTITQNDLDISINKLRDRVHMPHLSLADANAHPDAFLKGEAYGYKNVDKGDNCGVILEIRRERGIELVMEGFRYQDLVRWRELTRFDNQNADETPNGREFFGPYVPSKGRYDMDGDGVFDFVVNPETGRGYPAPTGVKAVTINKDIFLTEDTKGMIIALPDLVRRHDEKRDYLYPIPITELTLSKGLLKQNPNWDDINREK
;
A
#
# COMPACT_ATOMS: atom_id res chain seq x y z
N MET A 1 44.75 78.91 -20.92
CA MET A 1 44.18 78.57 -19.62
C MET A 1 42.66 78.60 -19.75
N LYS A 2 41.98 77.39 -19.53
CA LYS A 2 40.54 77.20 -19.34
C LYS A 2 39.63 77.20 -20.56
N LEU A 3 39.63 76.07 -21.23
CA LEU A 3 38.52 75.52 -22.02
C LEU A 3 38.35 74.06 -21.59
N LYS A 4 37.75 73.77 -20.48
CA LYS A 4 37.60 72.41 -19.96
C LYS A 4 36.28 72.12 -19.23
N ASN A 5 35.28 72.98 -19.28
CA ASN A 5 34.07 72.78 -18.45
C ASN A 5 32.73 72.90 -19.19
N ILE A 6 32.65 72.61 -20.51
CA ILE A 6 31.36 72.66 -21.26
C ILE A 6 30.99 71.31 -21.86
N PHE A 7 31.81 70.30 -21.67
CA PHE A 7 31.52 68.97 -22.26
C PHE A 7 30.95 67.93 -21.29
N LEU A 8 30.53 68.30 -20.07
CA LEU A 8 30.08 67.37 -19.04
C LEU A 8 28.57 67.43 -18.70
N CYS A 9 27.79 68.22 -19.39
CA CYS A 9 26.32 68.32 -19.19
C CYS A 9 25.49 67.76 -20.33
N GLY A 10 26.10 67.22 -21.37
CA GLY A 10 25.41 66.69 -22.58
C GLY A 10 25.25 65.16 -22.64
N LEU A 11 25.81 64.40 -21.68
CA LEU A 11 25.83 62.93 -21.77
C LEU A 11 24.99 62.23 -20.71
N THR A 12 24.20 62.93 -19.92
CA THR A 12 23.32 62.33 -18.88
C THR A 12 21.86 62.30 -19.25
N ALA A 13 21.47 62.66 -20.48
CA ALA A 13 20.06 62.70 -20.91
C ALA A 13 19.68 61.58 -21.90
N LEU A 14 20.51 60.56 -22.18
CA LEU A 14 20.25 59.49 -23.13
C LEU A 14 20.29 58.07 -22.53
N ALA A 15 20.20 57.93 -21.22
CA ALA A 15 20.20 56.63 -20.51
C ALA A 15 18.89 56.31 -19.78
N LEU A 16 17.76 56.90 -20.22
CA LEU A 16 16.44 56.60 -19.66
C LEU A 16 15.46 56.14 -20.76
N THR A 17 15.93 55.32 -21.68
CA THR A 17 15.02 54.57 -22.57
C THR A 17 15.10 53.10 -22.24
N GLY A 18 14.13 52.65 -21.45
CA GLY A 18 13.56 51.31 -21.55
C GLY A 18 14.42 50.18 -21.01
N CYS A 19 14.50 49.98 -19.72
CA CYS A 19 14.38 48.62 -19.22
C CYS A 19 12.87 48.30 -19.25
N ASN A 20 12.44 47.50 -20.22
CA ASN A 20 11.21 46.75 -20.09
C ASN A 20 11.46 45.78 -18.91
N LEU A 21 10.88 46.13 -17.74
CA LEU A 21 10.92 45.27 -16.54
C LEU A 21 10.03 44.02 -16.67
N ASP A 22 9.45 43.80 -17.85
CA ASP A 22 8.58 42.66 -18.16
C ASP A 22 9.24 41.54 -18.95
N GLU A 23 10.57 41.54 -19.10
CA GLU A 23 11.26 40.35 -19.61
C GLU A 23 11.46 39.36 -18.45
N PHE A 24 10.53 38.41 -18.36
CA PHE A 24 10.74 37.21 -17.54
C PHE A 24 12.00 36.47 -18.01
N PRO A 25 12.80 35.89 -17.11
CA PRO A 25 13.96 35.09 -17.50
C PRO A 25 13.54 34.04 -18.52
N LYS A 26 14.21 33.97 -19.67
CA LYS A 26 13.89 33.02 -20.75
C LYS A 26 14.01 31.55 -20.32
N ASP A 27 14.60 31.29 -19.18
CA ASP A 27 14.82 29.96 -18.57
C ASP A 27 13.73 29.59 -17.53
N SER A 28 12.76 30.46 -17.25
CA SER A 28 11.61 30.17 -16.40
C SER A 28 10.36 30.03 -17.25
N VAL A 29 9.56 28.99 -16.99
CA VAL A 29 8.26 28.77 -17.63
C VAL A 29 7.33 29.90 -17.18
N SER A 30 7.16 30.93 -18.03
CA SER A 30 6.16 31.97 -17.79
C SER A 30 4.76 31.42 -18.10
N PRO A 31 3.79 31.59 -17.18
CA PRO A 31 2.41 31.20 -17.44
C PRO A 31 1.85 31.79 -18.72
N GLU A 32 2.26 32.98 -19.11
CA GLU A 32 1.79 33.71 -20.28
C GLU A 32 2.13 33.05 -21.61
N THR A 33 3.24 32.31 -21.63
CA THR A 33 3.75 31.62 -22.82
C THR A 33 3.51 30.11 -22.81
N PHE A 34 3.07 29.56 -21.69
CA PHE A 34 2.88 28.13 -21.45
C PHE A 34 1.40 27.80 -21.22
N PHE A 35 1.02 26.53 -21.17
CA PHE A 35 -0.35 26.00 -21.01
C PHE A 35 -1.29 26.22 -22.21
N LYS A 36 -0.77 26.48 -23.40
CA LYS A 36 -1.57 26.77 -24.61
C LYS A 36 -1.86 25.52 -25.45
N THR A 37 -1.01 24.51 -25.35
CA THR A 37 -1.07 23.31 -26.21
C THR A 37 -1.15 22.04 -25.37
N GLU A 38 -1.71 20.97 -25.96
CA GLU A 38 -1.75 19.65 -25.33
C GLU A 38 -0.35 19.16 -24.89
N LYS A 39 0.68 19.39 -25.71
CA LYS A 39 2.05 19.03 -25.41
C LYS A 39 2.55 19.69 -24.12
N GLU A 40 2.27 20.95 -23.92
CA GLU A 40 2.67 21.72 -22.73
C GLU A 40 1.89 21.25 -21.50
N LEU A 41 0.59 21.01 -21.63
CA LEU A 41 -0.22 20.49 -20.54
C LEU A 41 0.25 19.09 -20.12
N LYS A 42 0.56 18.22 -21.08
CA LYS A 42 1.14 16.89 -20.82
C LYS A 42 2.49 17.01 -20.12
N LEU A 43 3.37 17.86 -20.63
CA LEU A 43 4.72 18.06 -20.04
C LEU A 43 4.62 18.50 -18.58
N TYR A 44 3.75 19.47 -18.28
CA TYR A 44 3.57 19.94 -16.91
C TYR A 44 2.96 18.87 -15.99
N SER A 45 1.91 18.18 -16.44
CA SER A 45 1.19 17.19 -15.64
C SER A 45 1.99 15.90 -15.39
N ASN A 46 3.01 15.61 -16.20
CA ASN A 46 3.86 14.43 -15.99
C ASN A 46 4.54 14.41 -14.61
N GLN A 47 4.84 15.58 -14.02
CA GLN A 47 5.39 15.63 -12.65
C GLN A 47 4.46 15.03 -11.59
N PHE A 48 3.14 15.01 -11.82
CA PHE A 48 2.18 14.50 -10.85
C PHE A 48 2.32 12.98 -10.65
N TYR A 49 2.80 12.25 -11.67
CA TYR A 49 3.04 10.81 -11.56
C TYR A 49 4.13 10.44 -10.56
N THR A 50 4.94 11.38 -10.10
CA THR A 50 5.88 11.16 -8.98
C THR A 50 5.18 10.89 -7.65
N ALA A 51 3.87 11.19 -7.54
CA ALA A 51 3.05 10.86 -6.38
C ALA A 51 2.63 9.38 -6.32
N LEU A 52 2.83 8.61 -7.41
CA LEU A 52 2.58 7.17 -7.37
C LEU A 52 3.60 6.47 -6.46
N PRO A 53 3.19 5.42 -5.73
CA PRO A 53 4.09 4.64 -4.89
C PRO A 53 5.23 4.05 -5.73
N ASP A 54 6.38 3.88 -5.13
CA ASP A 54 7.49 3.17 -5.77
C ASP A 54 7.60 1.72 -5.26
N ALA A 55 8.53 0.95 -5.81
CA ALA A 55 8.69 -0.44 -5.43
C ALA A 55 9.08 -0.61 -3.95
N SER A 56 9.77 0.39 -3.36
CA SER A 56 10.13 0.33 -1.94
C SER A 56 8.91 0.46 -1.03
N ASP A 57 7.90 1.25 -1.44
CA ASP A 57 6.65 1.36 -0.70
C ASP A 57 5.90 0.03 -0.63
N PHE A 58 5.88 -0.73 -1.73
CA PHE A 58 5.24 -2.05 -1.79
C PHE A 58 6.01 -3.08 -0.98
N TYR A 59 7.32 -3.09 -1.13
CA TYR A 59 8.19 -4.05 -0.49
C TYR A 59 8.32 -3.82 1.01
N MET A 60 8.47 -2.58 1.42
CA MET A 60 8.54 -2.15 2.81
C MET A 60 7.15 -2.02 3.43
N GLU A 61 6.18 -2.72 2.87
CA GLU A 61 4.80 -2.72 3.34
C GLU A 61 4.77 -2.90 4.87
N SER A 62 4.25 -1.89 5.55
CA SER A 62 3.97 -1.97 6.99
C SER A 62 2.80 -2.95 7.18
N SER A 63 3.10 -4.20 7.49
CA SER A 63 2.17 -5.32 7.43
C SER A 63 2.40 -6.30 8.56
N ASP A 64 1.33 -6.95 9.03
CA ASP A 64 1.39 -8.11 9.92
C ASP A 64 1.66 -9.43 9.15
N TYR A 65 1.77 -9.35 7.82
CA TYR A 65 1.96 -10.49 6.91
C TYR A 65 3.39 -10.67 6.42
N ILE A 66 4.14 -9.56 6.30
CA ILE A 66 5.53 -9.58 5.86
C ILE A 66 6.40 -8.78 6.82
N VAL A 67 7.55 -9.30 7.15
CA VAL A 67 8.53 -8.66 8.02
C VAL A 67 9.92 -8.72 7.40
N HIS A 68 10.79 -7.78 7.75
CA HIS A 68 12.15 -7.67 7.24
C HIS A 68 13.10 -7.21 8.37
N ASN A 69 14.40 -7.33 8.15
CA ASN A 69 15.42 -6.94 9.14
C ASN A 69 15.92 -5.48 8.99
N LEU A 70 15.26 -4.69 8.14
CA LEU A 70 15.52 -3.26 8.00
C LEU A 70 14.79 -2.47 9.10
N SER A 71 15.01 -1.16 9.13
CA SER A 71 14.35 -0.28 10.09
C SER A 71 12.83 -0.31 9.92
N TYR A 72 12.12 -0.56 11.00
CA TYR A 72 10.66 -0.49 11.03
C TYR A 72 10.17 0.94 11.15
N SER A 73 9.08 1.24 10.46
CA SER A 73 8.39 2.51 10.65
C SER A 73 7.85 2.59 12.08
N ASP A 74 7.85 3.79 12.66
CA ASP A 74 7.27 4.03 13.97
C ASP A 74 5.76 3.70 13.99
N ALA A 75 5.10 3.76 12.83
CA ALA A 75 3.70 3.37 12.68
C ALA A 75 3.45 1.89 12.96
N VAL A 76 4.38 0.97 12.60
CA VAL A 76 4.29 -0.47 12.96
C VAL A 76 4.60 -0.70 14.42
N ARG A 77 5.48 0.11 15.00
CA ARG A 77 5.86 0.01 16.42
C ARG A 77 4.85 0.67 17.36
N GLY A 78 3.99 1.56 16.87
CA GLY A 78 2.99 2.29 17.63
C GLY A 78 3.61 3.20 18.69
N TYR A 79 4.04 2.65 19.83
CA TYR A 79 4.61 3.43 20.94
C TYR A 79 5.82 4.30 20.56
N ALA A 80 6.55 3.95 19.53
CA ALA A 80 7.71 4.70 19.06
C ALA A 80 7.35 5.88 18.16
N HIS A 81 6.10 5.96 17.72
CA HIS A 81 5.63 7.07 16.90
C HIS A 81 5.51 8.33 17.76
N VAL A 82 6.21 9.37 17.38
CA VAL A 82 6.27 10.65 18.10
C VAL A 82 5.88 11.80 17.19
N VAL A 83 5.48 12.93 17.79
CA VAL A 83 5.15 14.14 17.03
C VAL A 83 6.44 14.70 16.40
N PRO A 84 6.56 14.74 15.06
CA PRO A 84 7.75 15.26 14.41
C PRO A 84 7.83 16.80 14.56
N SER A 85 9.04 17.35 14.60
CA SER A 85 9.22 18.80 14.57
C SER A 85 8.76 19.41 13.25
N THR A 86 9.10 18.76 12.13
CA THR A 86 8.77 19.16 10.76
C THR A 86 8.51 17.93 9.90
N GLY A 87 7.94 18.08 8.72
CA GLY A 87 7.75 16.98 7.75
C GLY A 87 6.60 16.05 8.12
N GLY A 88 6.87 14.80 8.54
CA GLY A 88 5.85 13.84 8.95
C GLY A 88 4.75 13.56 7.92
N GLY A 89 5.00 13.82 6.64
CA GLY A 89 4.00 13.71 5.59
C GLY A 89 3.08 14.93 5.42
N TRP A 90 3.18 15.96 6.27
CA TRP A 90 2.38 17.19 6.17
C TRP A 90 3.03 18.18 5.20
N SER A 91 2.86 17.94 3.90
CA SER A 91 3.34 18.84 2.84
C SER A 91 2.26 18.99 1.76
N PHE A 92 2.04 20.24 1.32
CA PHE A 92 1.05 20.62 0.31
C PHE A 92 1.69 21.15 -0.98
N SER A 93 2.99 20.97 -1.18
CA SER A 93 3.71 21.44 -2.36
C SER A 93 3.16 20.86 -3.66
N MET A 94 2.89 19.55 -3.71
CA MET A 94 2.26 18.90 -4.86
C MET A 94 0.88 19.48 -5.16
N LEU A 95 0.07 19.71 -4.12
CA LEU A 95 -1.25 20.34 -4.29
C LEU A 95 -1.15 21.73 -4.91
N ARG A 96 -0.14 22.53 -4.51
CA ARG A 96 0.09 23.85 -5.11
C ARG A 96 0.37 23.73 -6.62
N HIS A 97 1.18 22.76 -7.05
CA HIS A 97 1.43 22.52 -8.48
C HIS A 97 0.17 22.06 -9.22
N ILE A 98 -0.66 21.21 -8.60
CA ILE A 98 -1.92 20.75 -9.19
C ILE A 98 -2.90 21.93 -9.32
N ASN A 99 -3.08 22.73 -8.29
CA ASN A 99 -3.98 23.89 -8.34
C ASN A 99 -3.48 24.94 -9.32
N TYR A 100 -2.17 25.17 -9.39
CA TYR A 100 -1.58 26.08 -10.39
C TYR A 100 -1.84 25.58 -11.82
N PHE A 101 -1.72 24.27 -12.05
CA PHE A 101 -2.07 23.68 -13.34
C PHE A 101 -3.55 23.90 -13.68
N LEU A 102 -4.46 23.57 -12.76
CA LEU A 102 -5.91 23.75 -12.95
C LEU A 102 -6.29 25.22 -13.23
N GLN A 103 -5.71 26.16 -12.50
CA GLN A 103 -5.95 27.61 -12.69
C GLN A 103 -5.49 28.14 -14.05
N ASN A 104 -4.50 27.50 -14.70
CA ASN A 104 -3.96 27.98 -15.97
C ASN A 104 -4.55 27.26 -17.20
N LEU A 105 -5.45 26.29 -17.03
CA LEU A 105 -6.05 25.53 -18.14
C LEU A 105 -6.83 26.40 -19.12
N TYR A 106 -7.40 27.53 -18.66
CA TYR A 106 -8.15 28.46 -19.52
C TYR A 106 -7.31 29.03 -20.67
N ARG A 107 -5.96 28.94 -20.58
CA ARG A 107 -5.03 29.40 -21.63
C ARG A 107 -4.99 28.47 -22.84
N CYS A 108 -5.47 27.23 -22.71
CA CYS A 108 -5.65 26.30 -23.81
C CYS A 108 -7.00 26.58 -24.48
N GLU A 109 -6.98 27.05 -25.73
CA GLU A 109 -8.18 27.39 -26.45
C GLU A 109 -8.98 26.14 -26.89
N ASP A 110 -8.31 25.01 -27.13
CA ASP A 110 -8.94 23.74 -27.46
C ASP A 110 -9.73 23.20 -26.26
N GLU A 111 -11.04 23.24 -26.35
CA GLU A 111 -11.94 22.83 -25.27
C GLU A 111 -11.83 21.34 -24.96
N ALA A 112 -11.66 20.48 -25.94
CA ALA A 112 -11.56 19.03 -25.72
C ALA A 112 -10.25 18.70 -24.98
N VAL A 113 -9.15 19.34 -25.37
CA VAL A 113 -7.86 19.23 -24.67
C VAL A 113 -7.97 19.79 -23.26
N ARG A 114 -8.57 20.98 -23.10
CA ARG A 114 -8.76 21.59 -21.79
C ARG A 114 -9.56 20.69 -20.83
N ASN A 115 -10.66 20.13 -21.29
CA ASN A 115 -11.50 19.21 -20.51
C ASN A 115 -10.72 17.95 -20.12
N LYS A 116 -9.99 17.33 -21.06
CA LYS A 116 -9.12 16.17 -20.77
C LYS A 116 -8.14 16.48 -19.62
N TYR A 117 -7.45 17.62 -19.70
CA TYR A 117 -6.44 17.99 -18.70
C TYR A 117 -7.04 18.56 -17.40
N GLU A 118 -8.28 19.07 -17.42
CA GLU A 118 -9.02 19.27 -16.18
C GLU A 118 -9.25 17.95 -15.47
N GLY A 119 -9.69 16.91 -16.18
CA GLY A 119 -9.81 15.56 -15.64
C GLY A 119 -8.49 15.05 -15.03
N VAL A 120 -7.35 15.32 -15.69
CA VAL A 120 -6.02 14.98 -15.15
C VAL A 120 -5.75 15.71 -13.83
N GLY A 121 -5.95 17.02 -13.78
CA GLY A 121 -5.71 17.81 -12.56
C GLY A 121 -6.64 17.41 -11.40
N ARG A 122 -7.93 17.16 -11.71
CA ARG A 122 -8.92 16.70 -10.73
C ARG A 122 -8.55 15.32 -10.16
N PHE A 123 -8.14 14.38 -10.99
CA PHE A 123 -7.67 13.07 -10.52
C PHE A 123 -6.52 13.20 -9.53
N TRP A 124 -5.49 13.99 -9.88
CA TRP A 124 -4.32 14.12 -9.01
C TRP A 124 -4.61 14.90 -7.73
N ARG A 125 -5.57 15.84 -7.73
CA ARG A 125 -6.02 16.51 -6.51
C ARG A 125 -6.76 15.53 -5.59
N ALA A 126 -7.64 14.72 -6.13
CA ALA A 126 -8.32 13.66 -5.40
C ALA A 126 -7.33 12.63 -4.82
N TYR A 127 -6.35 12.20 -5.62
CA TYR A 127 -5.30 11.27 -5.18
C TYR A 127 -4.48 11.85 -4.02
N PHE A 128 -4.06 13.12 -4.15
CA PHE A 128 -3.36 13.85 -3.10
C PHE A 128 -4.19 13.89 -1.80
N TYR A 129 -5.42 14.36 -1.88
CA TYR A 129 -6.26 14.49 -0.70
C TYR A 129 -6.64 13.14 -0.08
N PHE A 130 -6.84 12.11 -0.88
CA PHE A 130 -7.09 10.78 -0.34
C PHE A 130 -5.89 10.25 0.44
N SER A 131 -4.67 10.39 -0.07
CA SER A 131 -3.46 9.99 0.66
C SER A 131 -3.29 10.75 1.99
N LYS A 132 -3.65 12.04 2.03
CA LYS A 132 -3.60 12.85 3.26
C LYS A 132 -4.73 12.51 4.23
N LEU A 133 -5.94 12.24 3.73
CA LEU A 133 -7.08 11.80 4.53
C LEU A 133 -6.77 10.51 5.29
N GLN A 134 -6.09 9.56 4.64
CA GLN A 134 -5.66 8.31 5.26
C GLN A 134 -4.69 8.54 6.43
N LEU A 135 -3.81 9.54 6.33
CA LEU A 135 -2.81 9.83 7.36
C LEU A 135 -3.35 10.72 8.48
N PHE A 136 -4.08 11.77 8.14
CA PHE A 136 -4.39 12.85 9.09
C PHE A 136 -5.87 13.03 9.42
N GLY A 137 -6.77 12.39 8.68
CA GLY A 137 -8.21 12.61 8.83
C GLY A 137 -8.63 13.97 8.30
N ASP A 138 -8.97 14.90 9.19
CA ASP A 138 -9.36 16.26 8.83
C ASP A 138 -8.19 17.04 8.21
N LEU A 139 -8.46 17.87 7.19
CA LEU A 139 -7.46 18.59 6.39
C LEU A 139 -7.97 19.97 5.96
N PRO A 140 -7.13 20.96 5.79
CA PRO A 140 -7.56 22.18 5.11
C PRO A 140 -7.75 21.88 3.61
N TRP A 141 -8.95 22.14 3.09
CA TRP A 141 -9.23 22.04 1.65
C TRP A 141 -8.77 23.29 0.91
N TYR A 142 -7.95 23.11 -0.11
CA TYR A 142 -7.50 24.16 -1.00
C TYR A 142 -7.70 23.75 -2.45
N ASP A 143 -8.48 24.52 -3.20
CA ASP A 143 -8.75 24.32 -4.63
C ASP A 143 -8.16 25.43 -5.52
N GLN A 144 -7.36 26.31 -4.92
CA GLN A 144 -6.66 27.41 -5.57
C GLN A 144 -5.21 27.53 -5.09
N VAL A 145 -4.40 28.27 -5.84
CA VAL A 145 -3.05 28.63 -5.41
C VAL A 145 -3.15 29.72 -4.35
N LEU A 146 -2.50 29.48 -3.21
CA LEU A 146 -2.42 30.47 -2.13
C LEU A 146 -1.24 31.42 -2.35
N ASN A 147 -1.46 32.71 -2.15
CA ASN A 147 -0.42 33.73 -2.13
C ASN A 147 0.01 34.00 -0.67
N SER A 148 1.15 34.64 -0.51
CA SER A 148 1.70 34.93 0.81
C SER A 148 0.89 35.95 1.65
N ASP A 149 -0.04 36.64 1.02
CA ASP A 149 -0.96 37.65 1.61
C ASP A 149 -2.39 37.10 1.80
N ASP A 150 -2.64 35.82 1.45
CA ASP A 150 -3.95 35.19 1.64
C ASP A 150 -4.12 34.72 3.11
N ASP A 151 -3.99 35.61 4.08
CA ASP A 151 -4.00 35.28 5.52
C ASP A 151 -5.20 34.41 5.95
N GLN A 152 -6.39 34.68 5.42
CA GLN A 152 -7.61 33.91 5.76
C GLN A 152 -7.57 32.44 5.29
N LEU A 153 -6.86 32.17 4.21
CA LEU A 153 -6.71 30.82 3.67
C LEU A 153 -5.48 30.11 4.24
N LEU A 154 -4.39 30.86 4.42
CA LEU A 154 -3.15 30.34 5.02
C LEU A 154 -3.35 29.93 6.48
N TYR A 155 -4.20 30.67 7.21
CA TYR A 155 -4.51 30.41 8.61
C TYR A 155 -5.97 30.01 8.76
N LYS A 156 -6.34 28.78 8.32
CA LYS A 156 -7.69 28.23 8.53
C LYS A 156 -7.64 26.94 9.35
N GLU A 157 -8.76 26.60 9.94
CA GLU A 157 -8.97 25.32 10.57
C GLU A 157 -9.00 24.20 9.54
N ARG A 158 -8.87 22.97 9.99
CA ARG A 158 -9.06 21.78 9.13
C ARG A 158 -10.55 21.62 8.83
N ASP A 159 -10.87 21.37 7.58
CA ASP A 159 -12.18 20.89 7.17
C ASP A 159 -12.32 19.43 7.60
N SER A 160 -13.52 19.02 8.00
CA SER A 160 -13.76 17.67 8.47
C SER A 160 -13.53 16.63 7.36
N ARG A 161 -13.17 15.42 7.75
CA ARG A 161 -13.03 14.29 6.82
C ARG A 161 -14.28 14.08 5.94
N ASP A 162 -15.47 14.41 6.45
CA ASP A 162 -16.72 14.34 5.67
C ASP A 162 -16.74 15.34 4.50
N VAL A 163 -16.22 16.54 4.72
CA VAL A 163 -16.07 17.55 3.66
C VAL A 163 -14.99 17.13 2.67
N ILE A 164 -13.87 16.65 3.16
CA ILE A 164 -12.73 16.23 2.33
C ILE A 164 -13.13 15.07 1.39
N ILE A 165 -13.80 14.03 1.90
CA ILE A 165 -14.19 12.90 1.04
C ILE A 165 -15.21 13.30 -0.02
N LYS A 166 -16.12 14.25 0.27
CA LYS A 166 -17.04 14.79 -0.75
C LYS A 166 -16.30 15.46 -1.89
N HIS A 167 -15.32 16.30 -1.58
CA HIS A 167 -14.48 16.94 -2.60
C HIS A 167 -13.65 15.93 -3.39
N ILE A 168 -13.13 14.87 -2.75
CA ILE A 168 -12.44 13.78 -3.44
C ILE A 168 -13.39 13.10 -4.44
N ILE A 169 -14.61 12.79 -4.03
CA ILE A 169 -15.62 12.17 -4.89
C ILE A 169 -16.00 13.09 -6.06
N ASP A 170 -16.25 14.36 -5.79
CA ASP A 170 -16.59 15.36 -6.82
C ASP A 170 -15.46 15.49 -7.87
N ASP A 171 -14.21 15.55 -7.43
CA ASP A 171 -13.05 15.58 -8.32
C ASP A 171 -12.92 14.30 -9.15
N LEU A 172 -13.17 13.13 -8.56
CA LEU A 172 -13.12 11.85 -9.26
C LEU A 172 -14.28 11.68 -10.27
N ASP A 173 -15.45 12.21 -9.97
CA ASP A 173 -16.59 12.20 -10.88
C ASP A 173 -16.33 13.08 -12.11
N VAL A 174 -15.72 14.25 -11.92
CA VAL A 174 -15.26 15.09 -13.03
C VAL A 174 -14.17 14.37 -13.83
N ALA A 175 -13.18 13.78 -13.15
CA ALA A 175 -12.11 13.05 -13.81
C ALA A 175 -12.64 11.86 -14.62
N ALA A 176 -13.56 11.05 -14.07
CA ALA A 176 -14.16 9.92 -14.76
C ALA A 176 -14.97 10.33 -16.00
N LYS A 177 -15.55 11.54 -15.99
CA LYS A 177 -16.29 12.08 -17.13
C LYS A 177 -15.37 12.64 -18.23
N GLN A 178 -14.27 13.26 -17.87
CA GLN A 178 -13.43 14.04 -18.79
C GLN A 178 -12.19 13.29 -19.30
N LEU A 179 -11.69 12.31 -18.54
CA LEU A 179 -10.57 11.50 -18.98
C LEU A 179 -10.96 10.55 -20.12
N PRO A 180 -10.02 10.22 -21.03
CA PRO A 180 -10.27 9.22 -22.05
C PRO A 180 -10.64 7.88 -21.42
N GLU A 181 -11.46 7.10 -22.12
CA GLU A 181 -11.93 5.79 -21.65
C GLU A 181 -10.75 4.86 -21.31
N VAL A 182 -9.73 4.84 -22.17
CA VAL A 182 -8.47 4.13 -21.95
C VAL A 182 -7.32 5.10 -22.14
N GLY A 183 -6.23 4.89 -21.38
CA GLY A 183 -5.01 5.68 -21.53
C GLY A 183 -4.27 5.38 -22.84
N GLU A 184 -3.31 6.23 -23.21
CA GLU A 184 -2.40 5.99 -24.33
C GLU A 184 -1.64 4.65 -24.17
N ASN A 185 -1.33 4.33 -22.95
CA ASN A 185 -0.82 3.05 -22.47
C ASN A 185 -1.14 2.91 -20.97
N LYS A 186 -0.66 1.86 -20.31
CA LYS A 186 -0.92 1.57 -18.90
C LYS A 186 -0.14 2.44 -17.90
N TYR A 187 0.65 3.40 -18.36
CA TYR A 187 1.35 4.37 -17.52
C TYR A 187 0.63 5.71 -17.41
N TYR A 188 -0.48 5.90 -18.12
CA TYR A 188 -1.29 7.12 -18.05
C TYR A 188 -2.67 6.84 -17.48
N ILE A 189 -3.12 7.76 -16.63
CA ILE A 189 -4.45 7.70 -16.03
C ILE A 189 -5.53 7.83 -17.11
N CYS A 190 -6.66 7.17 -16.86
CA CYS A 190 -7.83 7.15 -17.71
C CYS A 190 -9.11 7.16 -16.85
N ARG A 191 -10.28 7.15 -17.51
CA ARG A 191 -11.58 7.05 -16.84
C ARG A 191 -11.61 5.95 -15.79
N TYR A 192 -11.15 4.76 -16.13
CA TYR A 192 -11.21 3.62 -15.22
C TYR A 192 -10.21 3.70 -14.08
N THR A 193 -9.13 4.46 -14.22
CA THR A 193 -8.25 4.79 -13.09
C THR A 193 -8.97 5.66 -12.08
N ALA A 194 -9.75 6.65 -12.55
CA ALA A 194 -10.55 7.52 -11.68
C ALA A 194 -11.65 6.73 -10.94
N LEU A 195 -12.33 5.83 -11.62
CA LEU A 195 -13.35 4.96 -11.01
C LEU A 195 -12.74 3.97 -10.02
N ALA A 196 -11.58 3.38 -10.32
CA ALA A 196 -10.87 2.49 -9.39
C ALA A 196 -10.41 3.23 -8.13
N LEU A 197 -9.92 4.47 -8.28
CA LEU A 197 -9.59 5.32 -7.12
C LEU A 197 -10.84 5.71 -6.33
N LYS A 198 -11.97 6.02 -7.00
CA LYS A 198 -13.24 6.30 -6.33
C LYS A 198 -13.71 5.09 -5.51
N ALA A 199 -13.66 3.90 -6.09
CA ALA A 199 -14.00 2.66 -5.39
C ALA A 199 -13.11 2.46 -4.14
N ARG A 200 -11.80 2.65 -4.27
CA ARG A 200 -10.82 2.54 -3.17
C ARG A 200 -11.08 3.57 -2.08
N ALA A 201 -11.28 4.83 -2.44
CA ALA A 201 -11.48 5.94 -1.48
C ALA A 201 -12.81 5.82 -0.73
N CYS A 202 -13.89 5.50 -1.44
CA CYS A 202 -15.22 5.32 -0.84
C CYS A 202 -15.26 4.07 0.05
N LEU A 203 -14.62 2.96 -0.33
CA LEU A 203 -14.50 1.76 0.51
C LEU A 203 -13.69 2.06 1.77
N TYR A 204 -12.55 2.73 1.63
CA TYR A 204 -11.72 3.11 2.78
C TYR A 204 -12.51 3.94 3.77
N GLU A 205 -13.09 5.04 3.32
CA GLU A 205 -13.81 5.96 4.20
C GLU A 205 -15.08 5.33 4.78
N GLY A 206 -15.82 4.56 3.98
CA GLY A 206 -17.03 3.85 4.43
C GLY A 206 -16.72 2.87 5.56
N THR A 207 -15.70 2.02 5.38
CA THR A 207 -15.29 1.06 6.41
C THR A 207 -14.63 1.74 7.60
N PHE A 208 -13.83 2.78 7.40
CA PHE A 208 -13.29 3.58 8.50
C PHE A 208 -14.42 4.13 9.39
N ARG A 209 -15.43 4.76 8.81
CA ARG A 209 -16.59 5.28 9.57
C ARG A 209 -17.34 4.18 10.31
N LYS A 210 -17.55 3.03 9.67
CA LYS A 210 -18.24 1.89 10.28
C LYS A 210 -17.51 1.38 11.53
N TYR A 211 -16.21 1.09 11.41
CA TYR A 211 -15.43 0.46 12.47
C TYR A 211 -14.94 1.43 13.55
N HIS A 212 -14.83 2.71 13.24
CA HIS A 212 -14.49 3.75 14.21
C HIS A 212 -15.69 4.49 14.78
N ALA A 213 -16.92 4.04 14.54
CA ALA A 213 -18.13 4.64 15.10
C ALA A 213 -18.04 4.74 16.63
N GLY A 214 -18.34 5.92 17.19
CA GLY A 214 -18.29 6.20 18.64
C GLY A 214 -16.88 6.31 19.24
N THR A 215 -15.82 6.21 18.42
CA THR A 215 -14.44 6.46 18.87
C THR A 215 -14.07 7.93 18.72
N VAL A 216 -12.88 8.31 19.23
CA VAL A 216 -12.33 9.65 19.07
C VAL A 216 -12.10 10.06 17.60
N PHE A 217 -12.06 9.09 16.69
CA PHE A 217 -11.86 9.30 15.24
C PHE A 217 -13.16 9.48 14.47
N ASN A 218 -14.29 9.03 15.03
CA ASN A 218 -15.63 9.22 14.49
C ASN A 218 -16.66 9.39 15.63
N PRO A 219 -16.53 10.44 16.47
CA PRO A 219 -17.37 10.63 17.65
C PRO A 219 -18.84 10.90 17.30
N ASN A 220 -19.10 11.44 16.11
CA ASN A 220 -20.43 11.81 15.65
C ASN A 220 -21.13 10.70 14.84
N ASN A 221 -20.53 9.52 14.72
CA ASN A 221 -21.08 8.40 13.95
C ASN A 221 -21.47 8.79 12.53
N LEU A 222 -20.53 9.41 11.78
CA LEU A 222 -20.75 9.79 10.39
C LEU A 222 -21.30 8.60 9.58
N PRO A 223 -22.29 8.83 8.71
CA PRO A 223 -22.90 7.78 7.92
C PRO A 223 -21.90 7.19 6.93
N TYR A 224 -22.00 5.90 6.66
CA TYR A 224 -21.06 5.14 5.81
C TYR A 224 -21.73 4.41 4.64
N ALA A 225 -23.05 4.17 4.70
CA ALA A 225 -23.74 3.32 3.73
C ALA A 225 -23.63 3.83 2.29
N ASP A 226 -23.82 5.14 2.08
CA ASP A 226 -23.71 5.76 0.75
C ASP A 226 -22.29 5.62 0.16
N LEU A 227 -21.25 5.70 0.99
CA LEU A 227 -19.87 5.52 0.56
C LEU A 227 -19.62 4.09 0.10
N LEU A 228 -20.12 3.10 0.85
CA LEU A 228 -20.01 1.69 0.44
C LEU A 228 -20.77 1.43 -0.88
N GLN A 229 -21.97 2.03 -1.04
CA GLN A 229 -22.71 1.91 -2.29
C GLN A 229 -21.99 2.57 -3.47
N GLN A 230 -21.39 3.74 -3.27
CA GLN A 230 -20.57 4.40 -4.29
C GLN A 230 -19.32 3.60 -4.65
N ALA A 231 -18.67 2.98 -3.63
CA ALA A 231 -17.53 2.09 -3.87
C ALA A 231 -17.92 0.89 -4.75
N ALA A 232 -19.01 0.21 -4.41
CA ALA A 232 -19.52 -0.91 -5.20
C ALA A 232 -19.91 -0.48 -6.63
N SER A 233 -20.60 0.64 -6.79
CA SER A 233 -21.04 1.14 -8.08
C SER A 233 -19.86 1.50 -9.00
N ALA A 234 -18.85 2.21 -8.47
CA ALA A 234 -17.66 2.58 -9.22
C ALA A 234 -16.82 1.35 -9.62
N ALA A 235 -16.68 0.37 -8.71
CA ALA A 235 -16.01 -0.89 -9.02
C ALA A 235 -16.76 -1.69 -10.10
N LEU A 236 -18.08 -1.80 -9.98
CA LEU A 236 -18.92 -2.52 -10.95
C LEU A 236 -18.81 -1.92 -12.36
N GLU A 237 -18.74 -0.59 -12.48
CA GLU A 237 -18.57 0.08 -13.78
C GLU A 237 -17.22 -0.31 -14.42
N VAL A 238 -16.14 -0.42 -13.66
CA VAL A 238 -14.86 -0.92 -14.17
C VAL A 238 -14.98 -2.37 -14.61
N MET A 239 -15.59 -3.24 -13.79
CA MET A 239 -15.78 -4.66 -14.05
C MET A 239 -16.59 -4.91 -15.33
N GLN A 240 -17.66 -4.13 -15.55
CA GLN A 240 -18.56 -4.26 -16.69
C GLN A 240 -18.06 -3.59 -17.98
N SER A 241 -16.96 -2.85 -17.91
CA SER A 241 -16.42 -2.11 -19.06
C SER A 241 -16.00 -2.98 -20.24
N GLY A 242 -15.70 -4.26 -19.99
CA GLY A 242 -15.12 -5.16 -20.98
C GLY A 242 -13.67 -4.81 -21.40
N LYS A 243 -13.06 -3.81 -20.78
CA LYS A 243 -11.68 -3.35 -21.10
C LYS A 243 -10.59 -4.10 -20.32
N TYR A 244 -10.97 -4.73 -19.23
CA TYR A 244 -10.05 -5.41 -18.32
C TYR A 244 -10.46 -6.87 -18.11
N GLN A 245 -9.46 -7.72 -17.92
CA GLN A 245 -9.62 -9.15 -17.69
C GLN A 245 -8.48 -9.65 -16.81
N LEU A 246 -8.76 -10.57 -15.87
CA LEU A 246 -7.71 -11.20 -15.09
C LEU A 246 -6.68 -11.90 -15.99
N TYR A 247 -5.43 -11.84 -15.60
CA TYR A 247 -4.37 -12.62 -16.22
C TYR A 247 -4.53 -14.10 -15.84
N THR A 248 -4.68 -14.96 -16.83
CA THR A 248 -4.94 -16.40 -16.64
C THR A 248 -3.98 -17.28 -17.44
N GLU A 249 -2.94 -16.71 -18.06
CA GLU A 249 -2.02 -17.45 -18.89
C GLU A 249 -0.95 -18.18 -18.09
N GLY A 250 -0.44 -19.29 -18.64
CA GLY A 250 0.61 -20.09 -18.03
C GLY A 250 0.13 -21.03 -16.93
N ALA A 251 1.08 -21.77 -16.36
CA ALA A 251 0.80 -22.73 -15.28
C ALA A 251 0.70 -22.05 -13.89
N ARG A 252 1.20 -20.84 -13.77
CA ARG A 252 1.25 -20.08 -12.51
C ARG A 252 0.78 -18.63 -12.75
N PRO A 253 -0.49 -18.44 -13.15
CA PRO A 253 -0.96 -17.14 -13.65
C PRO A 253 -0.82 -16.01 -12.63
N TYR A 254 -0.94 -16.28 -11.34
CA TYR A 254 -0.72 -15.26 -10.31
C TYR A 254 0.74 -14.80 -10.26
N TYR A 255 1.70 -15.72 -10.21
CA TYR A 255 3.14 -15.37 -10.20
C TYR A 255 3.57 -14.76 -11.54
N ASP A 256 3.18 -15.38 -12.67
CA ASP A 256 3.56 -14.96 -14.01
C ASP A 256 3.11 -13.53 -14.33
N TYR A 257 1.97 -13.09 -13.79
CA TYR A 257 1.52 -11.70 -13.88
C TYR A 257 2.51 -10.71 -13.26
N PHE A 258 3.08 -11.02 -12.10
CA PHE A 258 3.95 -10.11 -11.34
C PHE A 258 5.43 -10.15 -11.73
N VAL A 259 5.86 -11.07 -12.60
CA VAL A 259 7.27 -11.21 -13.00
C VAL A 259 7.48 -10.98 -14.50
N GLY A 260 6.49 -10.50 -15.19
CA GLY A 260 6.61 -10.13 -16.61
C GLY A 260 7.08 -8.69 -16.77
N THR A 261 8.01 -8.44 -17.69
CA THR A 261 8.36 -7.07 -18.15
C THR A 261 7.19 -6.40 -18.87
N GLY A 262 6.08 -7.08 -19.04
CA GLY A 262 4.88 -6.69 -19.73
C GLY A 262 3.65 -6.52 -18.87
N THR A 263 3.79 -6.39 -17.52
CA THR A 263 2.64 -6.13 -16.63
C THR A 263 1.79 -4.97 -17.15
N ALA A 264 2.42 -3.94 -17.72
CA ALA A 264 1.74 -2.82 -18.34
C ALA A 264 1.01 -3.18 -19.65
N SER A 265 1.34 -4.26 -20.34
CA SER A 265 0.64 -4.73 -21.54
C SER A 265 -0.56 -5.62 -21.20
N GLU A 266 -0.63 -6.15 -19.98
CA GLU A 266 -1.65 -7.11 -19.59
C GLU A 266 -3.02 -6.44 -19.37
N LYS A 267 -4.08 -7.17 -19.73
CA LYS A 267 -5.45 -6.67 -19.60
C LYS A 267 -5.89 -6.50 -18.15
N GLU A 268 -5.25 -7.14 -17.20
CA GLU A 268 -5.56 -6.96 -15.77
C GLU A 268 -5.13 -5.60 -15.24
N THR A 269 -4.07 -5.00 -15.81
CA THR A 269 -3.50 -3.73 -15.36
C THR A 269 -4.36 -2.54 -15.82
N ILE A 270 -4.73 -1.67 -14.88
CA ILE A 270 -5.42 -0.41 -15.13
C ILE A 270 -4.42 0.74 -15.19
N LEU A 271 -3.52 0.82 -14.20
CA LEU A 271 -2.40 1.77 -14.17
C LEU A 271 -1.17 1.08 -13.58
N SER A 272 -0.02 1.26 -14.20
CA SER A 272 1.27 0.72 -13.76
C SER A 272 2.32 1.81 -13.67
N ARG A 273 3.29 1.64 -12.77
CA ARG A 273 4.55 2.39 -12.77
C ARG A 273 5.61 1.58 -13.50
N SER A 274 6.29 2.20 -14.45
CA SER A 274 7.32 1.54 -15.29
C SER A 274 8.68 1.50 -14.60
N TYR A 275 9.36 0.37 -14.73
CA TYR A 275 10.73 0.12 -14.31
C TYR A 275 11.50 -0.53 -15.46
N GLY A 276 11.67 0.20 -16.57
CA GLY A 276 12.34 -0.32 -17.76
C GLY A 276 13.86 -0.11 -17.78
N LEU A 277 14.58 -0.92 -18.55
CA LEU A 277 16.01 -0.75 -18.82
C LEU A 277 16.36 0.67 -19.34
N ALA A 278 15.45 1.30 -20.07
CA ALA A 278 15.63 2.64 -20.63
C ALA A 278 15.59 3.76 -19.58
N THR A 279 14.93 3.53 -18.44
CA THR A 279 14.81 4.50 -17.34
C THR A 279 15.90 4.35 -16.30
N HIS A 280 16.65 3.25 -16.31
CA HIS A 280 17.62 2.84 -15.29
C HIS A 280 17.05 2.71 -13.87
N ASP A 281 15.74 2.81 -13.72
CA ASP A 281 15.04 2.63 -12.45
C ASP A 281 14.75 1.14 -12.25
N ALA A 282 15.62 0.47 -11.52
CA ALA A 282 15.39 -0.90 -11.13
C ALA A 282 14.35 -0.94 -9.99
N SER A 283 13.35 -1.81 -10.08
CA SER A 283 12.49 -2.07 -8.93
C SER A 283 13.34 -2.60 -7.78
N ALA A 284 13.09 -2.12 -6.56
CA ALA A 284 13.85 -2.54 -5.39
C ALA A 284 13.50 -3.96 -4.93
N PHE A 285 12.53 -4.64 -5.54
CA PHE A 285 12.04 -5.94 -5.08
C PHE A 285 13.14 -6.98 -4.94
N ALA A 286 13.98 -7.16 -5.97
CA ALA A 286 15.08 -8.08 -5.91
C ALA A 286 16.15 -7.69 -4.88
N LEU A 287 16.44 -6.40 -4.78
CA LEU A 287 17.45 -5.89 -3.83
C LEU A 287 17.03 -6.14 -2.38
N VAL A 288 15.77 -6.01 -2.08
CA VAL A 288 15.28 -6.14 -0.71
C VAL A 288 15.04 -7.61 -0.35
N ALA A 289 14.62 -8.45 -1.29
CA ALA A 289 14.60 -9.90 -1.09
C ALA A 289 16.00 -10.43 -0.71
N SER A 290 17.05 -9.88 -1.32
CA SER A 290 18.43 -10.30 -1.03
C SER A 290 19.06 -9.62 0.19
N LYS A 291 18.75 -8.35 0.47
CA LYS A 291 19.41 -7.55 1.53
C LYS A 291 18.54 -7.34 2.76
N GLY A 292 17.24 -7.20 2.60
CA GLY A 292 16.29 -6.99 3.70
C GLY A 292 15.86 -8.28 4.38
N SER A 293 16.21 -9.43 3.80
CA SER A 293 15.83 -10.77 4.31
C SER A 293 14.36 -10.87 4.66
N ALA A 294 13.48 -10.25 3.84
CA ALA A 294 12.05 -10.25 4.10
C ALA A 294 11.50 -11.68 4.14
N GLY A 295 10.50 -11.86 4.99
CA GLY A 295 9.81 -13.13 5.10
C GLY A 295 8.37 -12.94 5.50
N PHE A 296 7.53 -13.83 5.03
CA PHE A 296 6.13 -13.86 5.47
C PHE A 296 6.04 -14.37 6.91
N THR A 297 4.98 -13.98 7.60
CA THR A 297 4.68 -14.49 8.93
C THR A 297 3.88 -15.78 8.86
N ARG A 298 3.98 -16.60 9.91
CA ARG A 298 3.12 -17.77 10.06
C ARG A 298 1.64 -17.40 10.11
N ALA A 299 1.30 -16.29 10.73
CA ALA A 299 -0.07 -15.77 10.73
C ALA A 299 -0.62 -15.63 9.30
N PHE A 300 0.20 -15.16 8.36
CA PHE A 300 -0.19 -15.09 6.96
C PHE A 300 -0.23 -16.47 6.29
N ALA A 301 0.76 -17.32 6.49
CA ALA A 301 0.76 -18.68 5.93
C ALA A 301 -0.47 -19.49 6.34
N LEU A 302 -0.95 -19.31 7.58
CA LEU A 302 -2.15 -19.97 8.10
C LEU A 302 -3.46 -19.43 7.50
N THR A 303 -3.45 -18.27 6.83
CA THR A 303 -4.66 -17.76 6.15
C THR A 303 -4.98 -18.49 4.86
N TYR A 304 -3.99 -19.14 4.23
CA TYR A 304 -4.22 -19.90 3.01
C TYR A 304 -5.05 -21.15 3.32
N LEU A 305 -6.03 -21.44 2.46
CA LEU A 305 -6.82 -22.66 2.53
C LEU A 305 -6.02 -23.86 2.00
N ASP A 306 -6.47 -25.06 2.25
CA ASP A 306 -6.07 -26.22 1.48
C ASP A 306 -6.64 -26.13 0.04
N SER A 307 -6.07 -26.86 -0.92
CA SER A 307 -6.45 -26.79 -2.33
C SER A 307 -7.90 -27.24 -2.62
N ASP A 308 -8.49 -27.98 -1.70
CA ASP A 308 -9.90 -28.37 -1.74
C ASP A 308 -10.86 -27.34 -1.12
N GLY A 309 -10.32 -26.20 -0.66
CA GLY A 309 -11.08 -25.12 -0.04
C GLY A 309 -11.30 -25.28 1.47
N THR A 310 -10.85 -26.37 2.08
CA THR A 310 -10.94 -26.56 3.53
C THR A 310 -9.92 -25.69 4.28
N ARG A 311 -10.18 -25.41 5.55
CA ARG A 311 -9.30 -24.57 6.37
C ARG A 311 -8.14 -25.42 6.92
N PHE A 312 -6.93 -25.00 6.62
CA PHE A 312 -5.74 -25.64 7.17
C PHE A 312 -5.74 -25.62 8.71
N THR A 313 -6.28 -24.56 9.29
CA THR A 313 -6.37 -24.34 10.74
C THR A 313 -7.39 -25.22 11.45
N ASP A 314 -8.22 -25.96 10.72
CA ASP A 314 -9.12 -26.98 11.29
C ASP A 314 -8.40 -28.32 11.58
N LYS A 315 -7.16 -28.49 11.09
CA LYS A 315 -6.33 -29.67 11.41
C LYS A 315 -5.84 -29.58 12.86
N ALA A 316 -5.90 -30.69 13.58
CA ALA A 316 -5.53 -30.73 14.99
C ALA A 316 -4.05 -30.38 15.26
N ASP A 317 -3.18 -30.61 14.28
CA ASP A 317 -1.74 -30.44 14.34
C ASP A 317 -1.20 -29.21 13.55
N TYR A 318 -2.10 -28.33 13.09
CA TYR A 318 -1.73 -27.19 12.22
C TYR A 318 -0.61 -26.31 12.80
N LEU A 319 -0.48 -26.23 14.12
CA LEU A 319 0.56 -25.43 14.78
C LEU A 319 1.93 -26.14 14.79
N THR A 320 1.99 -27.46 14.61
CA THR A 320 3.21 -28.26 14.74
C THR A 320 3.68 -28.90 13.44
N GLN A 321 2.97 -28.63 12.35
CA GLN A 321 3.42 -29.08 11.02
C GLN A 321 4.69 -28.32 10.61
N PRO A 322 5.76 -29.05 10.19
CA PRO A 322 6.96 -28.42 9.67
C PRO A 322 6.68 -27.77 8.30
N PHE A 323 7.53 -26.83 7.90
CA PHE A 323 7.39 -26.08 6.64
C PHE A 323 7.07 -26.96 5.43
N THR A 324 7.79 -28.06 5.28
CA THR A 324 7.66 -28.97 4.14
C THR A 324 6.30 -29.68 4.06
N GLU A 325 5.60 -29.83 5.19
CA GLU A 325 4.25 -30.39 5.23
C GLU A 325 3.20 -29.28 5.21
N GLU A 326 3.45 -28.18 5.91
CA GLU A 326 2.56 -27.02 5.99
C GLU A 326 2.28 -26.42 4.60
N THR A 327 3.22 -26.47 3.68
CA THR A 327 3.10 -25.86 2.34
C THR A 327 2.52 -26.77 1.27
N LYS A 328 2.26 -28.06 1.59
CA LYS A 328 1.69 -29.03 0.64
C LYS A 328 0.19 -28.87 0.50
N ASN A 329 -0.30 -29.07 -0.72
CA ASN A 329 -1.73 -29.12 -1.03
C ASN A 329 -2.52 -27.89 -0.56
N ARG A 330 -1.91 -26.71 -0.62
CA ARG A 330 -2.52 -25.44 -0.26
C ARG A 330 -3.06 -24.70 -1.49
N ASP A 331 -3.83 -23.64 -1.25
CA ASP A 331 -4.19 -22.68 -2.29
C ASP A 331 -2.98 -22.44 -3.21
N PRO A 332 -3.09 -22.64 -4.53
CA PRO A 332 -1.96 -22.54 -5.45
C PRO A 332 -1.22 -21.20 -5.40
N ARG A 333 -1.87 -20.12 -4.94
CA ARG A 333 -1.21 -18.83 -4.74
C ARG A 333 -0.13 -18.86 -3.66
N MET A 334 -0.22 -19.81 -2.70
CA MET A 334 0.84 -19.96 -1.70
C MET A 334 2.18 -20.26 -2.37
N ALA A 335 2.24 -21.26 -3.25
CA ALA A 335 3.46 -21.60 -3.99
C ALA A 335 3.85 -20.56 -5.07
N GLN A 336 3.01 -19.57 -5.31
CA GLN A 336 3.26 -18.44 -6.21
C GLN A 336 3.64 -17.16 -5.46
N THR A 337 3.69 -17.21 -4.13
CA THR A 337 4.00 -16.12 -3.23
C THR A 337 5.18 -16.45 -2.32
N PHE A 338 5.22 -17.67 -1.78
CA PHE A 338 6.28 -18.21 -0.94
C PHE A 338 7.25 -19.07 -1.76
N LEU A 339 8.52 -19.05 -1.42
CA LEU A 339 9.46 -20.05 -1.91
C LEU A 339 9.13 -21.40 -1.23
N THR A 340 8.42 -22.25 -1.95
CA THR A 340 8.08 -23.61 -1.53
C THR A 340 8.95 -24.65 -2.22
N GLN A 341 8.75 -25.94 -1.90
CA GLN A 341 9.51 -27.03 -2.50
C GLN A 341 9.37 -27.06 -4.03
N ASN A 342 10.48 -27.34 -4.70
CA ASN A 342 10.58 -27.46 -6.16
C ASN A 342 10.16 -26.18 -6.93
N PHE A 343 10.27 -25.02 -6.31
CA PHE A 343 9.97 -23.76 -6.97
C PHE A 343 11.02 -23.43 -8.05
N THR A 344 10.56 -22.97 -9.20
CA THR A 344 11.42 -22.44 -10.28
C THR A 344 11.01 -21.02 -10.60
N TYR A 345 12.00 -20.13 -10.75
CA TYR A 345 11.75 -18.75 -11.19
C TYR A 345 11.33 -18.67 -12.66
N LYS A 346 10.95 -17.47 -13.12
CA LYS A 346 10.56 -17.22 -14.52
C LYS A 346 11.68 -17.50 -15.51
N ASP A 347 12.93 -17.25 -15.13
CA ASP A 347 14.13 -17.51 -15.92
C ASP A 347 14.50 -19.02 -15.98
N GLY A 348 13.75 -19.88 -15.32
CA GLY A 348 13.97 -21.33 -15.26
C GLY A 348 14.98 -21.77 -14.20
N THR A 349 15.56 -20.83 -13.42
CA THR A 349 16.45 -21.18 -12.32
C THR A 349 15.65 -21.74 -11.13
N GLN A 350 16.24 -22.71 -10.43
CA GLN A 350 15.60 -23.27 -9.23
C GLN A 350 15.69 -22.30 -8.06
N GLY A 351 14.60 -22.15 -7.34
CA GLY A 351 14.56 -21.41 -6.09
C GLY A 351 15.24 -22.21 -5.00
N LEU A 352 16.35 -21.70 -4.48
CA LEU A 352 17.10 -22.33 -3.41
C LEU A 352 16.74 -21.70 -2.07
N TYR A 353 16.30 -22.53 -1.12
CA TYR A 353 16.03 -22.08 0.23
C TYR A 353 17.34 -21.68 0.93
N ARG A 354 17.36 -20.47 1.46
CA ARG A 354 18.48 -19.98 2.30
C ARG A 354 17.91 -19.22 3.48
N LYS A 355 18.18 -19.69 4.70
CA LYS A 355 17.66 -19.03 5.93
C LYS A 355 18.02 -17.55 6.01
N ASN A 356 19.20 -17.15 5.53
CA ASN A 356 19.64 -15.75 5.51
C ASN A 356 18.90 -14.87 4.47
N LEU A 357 18.08 -15.46 3.60
CA LEU A 357 17.21 -14.70 2.69
C LEU A 357 15.83 -14.42 3.30
N SER A 358 15.55 -14.91 4.51
CA SER A 358 14.29 -14.66 5.18
C SER A 358 14.46 -14.57 6.69
N VAL A 359 14.06 -13.47 7.28
CA VAL A 359 14.12 -13.27 8.74
C VAL A 359 13.18 -14.21 9.49
N THR A 360 12.07 -14.61 8.87
CA THR A 360 11.10 -15.54 9.45
C THR A 360 11.39 -17.00 9.15
N GLY A 361 11.94 -17.30 7.96
CA GLY A 361 12.04 -18.65 7.41
C GLY A 361 10.96 -18.98 6.35
N TYR A 362 10.13 -17.99 5.96
CA TYR A 362 9.22 -18.07 4.81
C TYR A 362 9.68 -17.08 3.73
N PRO A 363 10.57 -17.49 2.81
CA PRO A 363 11.10 -16.59 1.79
C PRO A 363 10.02 -16.20 0.76
N VAL A 364 10.20 -15.03 0.17
CA VAL A 364 9.29 -14.41 -0.79
C VAL A 364 9.69 -14.74 -2.22
N VAL A 365 8.72 -14.98 -3.11
CA VAL A 365 8.96 -15.10 -4.57
C VAL A 365 8.10 -14.16 -5.40
N LYS A 366 7.03 -13.58 -4.86
CA LYS A 366 6.23 -12.58 -5.60
C LYS A 366 7.11 -11.41 -6.03
N PHE A 367 6.97 -10.95 -7.28
CA PHE A 367 7.79 -9.92 -7.93
C PHE A 367 9.26 -10.30 -8.21
N ILE A 368 9.69 -11.52 -7.91
CA ILE A 368 11.08 -11.96 -8.13
C ILE A 368 11.12 -12.86 -9.36
N GLU A 369 11.76 -12.39 -10.43
CA GLU A 369 11.77 -13.07 -11.74
C GLU A 369 12.89 -14.10 -11.91
N GLY A 370 13.94 -14.05 -11.10
CA GLY A 370 15.08 -14.96 -11.17
C GLY A 370 15.97 -14.93 -9.95
N SER A 371 16.78 -15.97 -9.76
CA SER A 371 17.72 -16.07 -8.65
C SER A 371 18.84 -15.03 -8.66
N GLU A 372 19.16 -14.51 -9.84
CA GLU A 372 20.19 -13.47 -10.06
C GLU A 372 19.64 -12.04 -10.00
N ALA A 373 18.33 -11.87 -9.78
CA ALA A 373 17.69 -10.56 -9.68
C ALA A 373 18.12 -9.74 -8.44
N THR A 374 19.35 -9.98 -7.95
CA THR A 374 19.94 -9.30 -6.77
C THR A 374 20.44 -7.90 -7.07
N SER A 375 20.57 -7.52 -8.34
CA SER A 375 21.10 -6.21 -8.78
C SER A 375 20.05 -5.23 -9.27
N GLY A 376 18.78 -5.61 -9.25
CA GLY A 376 17.65 -4.82 -9.69
C GLY A 376 16.71 -5.63 -10.59
N SER A 377 15.44 -5.33 -10.53
CA SER A 377 14.41 -5.92 -11.38
C SER A 377 13.77 -4.82 -12.22
N HIS A 378 13.36 -5.16 -13.44
CA HIS A 378 12.66 -4.25 -14.35
C HIS A 378 11.16 -4.57 -14.42
N VAL A 379 10.65 -5.27 -13.42
CA VAL A 379 9.23 -5.63 -13.33
C VAL A 379 8.42 -4.35 -13.10
N ASP A 380 7.48 -4.09 -13.99
CA ASP A 380 6.53 -2.99 -13.83
C ASP A 380 5.60 -3.25 -12.64
N MET A 381 5.23 -2.16 -11.97
CA MET A 381 4.47 -2.22 -10.73
C MET A 381 3.01 -1.82 -10.95
N PRO A 382 2.04 -2.74 -10.81
CA PRO A 382 0.62 -2.40 -10.96
C PRO A 382 0.15 -1.56 -9.76
N VAL A 383 -0.26 -0.32 -10.02
CA VAL A 383 -0.81 0.60 -9.01
C VAL A 383 -2.33 0.44 -8.88
N PHE A 384 -2.99 0.17 -10.00
CA PHE A 384 -4.40 -0.21 -10.06
C PHE A 384 -4.57 -1.39 -11.00
N ARG A 385 -5.25 -2.43 -10.55
CA ARG A 385 -5.53 -3.66 -11.32
C ARG A 385 -6.90 -4.24 -11.01
N LEU A 386 -7.42 -5.05 -11.92
CA LEU A 386 -8.77 -5.61 -11.82
C LEU A 386 -8.97 -6.49 -10.57
N GLY A 387 -7.93 -7.20 -10.12
CA GLY A 387 -8.00 -8.01 -8.90
C GLY A 387 -8.39 -7.20 -7.67
N GLU A 388 -7.83 -5.97 -7.51
CA GLU A 388 -8.25 -5.05 -6.45
C GLU A 388 -9.70 -4.58 -6.62
N VAL A 389 -10.11 -4.28 -7.86
CA VAL A 389 -11.47 -3.80 -8.14
C VAL A 389 -12.51 -4.85 -7.75
N TYR A 390 -12.27 -6.14 -8.04
CA TYR A 390 -13.14 -7.23 -7.60
C TYR A 390 -13.27 -7.30 -6.08
N LEU A 391 -12.16 -7.16 -5.38
CA LEU A 391 -12.12 -7.18 -3.92
C LEU A 391 -12.84 -5.97 -3.32
N ASN A 392 -12.63 -4.77 -3.89
CA ASN A 392 -13.31 -3.55 -3.44
C ASN A 392 -14.82 -3.65 -3.63
N TYR A 393 -15.29 -4.22 -4.75
CA TYR A 393 -16.71 -4.47 -5.03
C TYR A 393 -17.33 -5.40 -3.99
N ALA A 394 -16.75 -6.59 -3.81
CA ALA A 394 -17.29 -7.59 -2.91
C ALA A 394 -17.28 -7.12 -1.45
N GLU A 395 -16.19 -6.49 -1.01
CA GLU A 395 -16.08 -5.98 0.35
C GLU A 395 -17.11 -4.87 0.62
N ALA A 396 -17.28 -3.94 -0.31
CA ALA A 396 -18.25 -2.85 -0.15
C ALA A 396 -19.68 -3.38 0.04
N LEU A 397 -20.10 -4.37 -0.75
CA LEU A 397 -21.42 -4.98 -0.62
C LEU A 397 -21.56 -5.82 0.66
N ALA A 398 -20.53 -6.56 1.05
CA ALA A 398 -20.54 -7.34 2.28
C ALA A 398 -20.63 -6.44 3.52
N GLU A 399 -19.85 -5.37 3.56
CA GLU A 399 -19.85 -4.40 4.65
C GLU A 399 -21.15 -3.55 4.70
N ALA A 400 -21.81 -3.36 3.55
CA ALA A 400 -23.13 -2.75 3.47
C ALA A 400 -24.28 -3.71 3.82
N GLY A 401 -24.02 -5.01 3.95
CA GLY A 401 -25.05 -6.01 4.25
C GLY A 401 -25.92 -6.41 3.05
N THR A 402 -25.50 -6.12 1.82
CA THR A 402 -26.31 -6.31 0.60
C THR A 402 -25.73 -7.35 -0.37
N ILE A 403 -24.60 -7.97 -0.04
CA ILE A 403 -23.93 -8.94 -0.91
C ILE A 403 -24.80 -10.16 -1.19
N THR A 404 -24.76 -10.63 -2.44
CA THR A 404 -25.42 -11.86 -2.90
C THR A 404 -24.39 -12.89 -3.41
N GLN A 405 -24.83 -14.12 -3.62
CA GLN A 405 -23.95 -15.14 -4.23
C GLN A 405 -23.49 -14.72 -5.62
N ASN A 406 -24.37 -14.11 -6.42
CA ASN A 406 -24.00 -13.62 -7.75
C ASN A 406 -22.88 -12.57 -7.69
N ASP A 407 -22.86 -11.72 -6.66
CA ASP A 407 -21.80 -10.72 -6.49
C ASP A 407 -20.45 -11.38 -6.20
N LEU A 408 -20.44 -12.47 -5.42
CA LEU A 408 -19.25 -13.29 -5.21
C LEU A 408 -18.81 -13.97 -6.50
N ASP A 409 -19.76 -14.49 -7.32
CA ASP A 409 -19.45 -15.22 -8.54
C ASP A 409 -18.83 -14.34 -9.63
N ILE A 410 -19.20 -13.05 -9.68
CA ILE A 410 -18.63 -12.09 -10.64
C ILE A 410 -17.38 -11.38 -10.12
N SER A 411 -16.94 -11.66 -8.89
CA SER A 411 -15.80 -10.99 -8.24
C SER A 411 -14.84 -11.97 -7.60
N ILE A 412 -15.04 -12.34 -6.33
CA ILE A 412 -14.15 -13.22 -5.56
C ILE A 412 -13.94 -14.58 -6.26
N ASN A 413 -15.01 -15.18 -6.77
CA ASN A 413 -14.92 -16.47 -7.43
C ASN A 413 -14.15 -16.40 -8.76
N LYS A 414 -14.03 -15.21 -9.41
CA LYS A 414 -13.12 -15.02 -10.55
C LYS A 414 -11.64 -15.09 -10.14
N LEU A 415 -11.29 -14.59 -8.96
CA LEU A 415 -9.92 -14.71 -8.42
C LEU A 415 -9.60 -16.18 -8.09
N ARG A 416 -10.58 -16.90 -7.54
CA ARG A 416 -10.47 -18.35 -7.26
C ARG A 416 -10.41 -19.19 -8.54
N ASP A 417 -11.22 -18.88 -9.55
CA ASP A 417 -11.18 -19.54 -10.88
C ASP A 417 -9.79 -19.49 -11.51
N ARG A 418 -9.10 -18.33 -11.43
CA ARG A 418 -7.75 -18.13 -11.97
C ARG A 418 -6.75 -19.17 -11.49
N VAL A 419 -6.92 -19.67 -10.27
CA VAL A 419 -5.99 -20.60 -9.62
C VAL A 419 -6.65 -21.94 -9.26
N HIS A 420 -7.84 -22.21 -9.82
CA HIS A 420 -8.59 -23.45 -9.65
C HIS A 420 -8.97 -23.77 -8.19
N MET A 421 -9.22 -22.75 -7.39
CA MET A 421 -9.76 -22.91 -6.04
C MET A 421 -11.29 -23.06 -6.08
N PRO A 422 -11.88 -23.84 -5.14
CA PRO A 422 -13.33 -23.93 -5.00
C PRO A 422 -13.98 -22.57 -4.77
N HIS A 423 -15.18 -22.38 -5.32
CA HIS A 423 -15.94 -21.14 -5.16
C HIS A 423 -16.30 -20.87 -3.71
N LEU A 424 -16.28 -19.59 -3.32
CA LEU A 424 -16.80 -19.12 -2.04
C LEU A 424 -18.33 -19.14 -2.08
N SER A 425 -18.93 -19.87 -1.15
CA SER A 425 -20.37 -19.89 -0.92
C SER A 425 -20.74 -18.90 0.17
N LEU A 426 -21.65 -17.94 -0.14
CA LEU A 426 -22.16 -16.98 0.82
C LEU A 426 -22.83 -17.65 2.01
N ALA A 427 -23.69 -18.64 1.71
CA ALA A 427 -24.44 -19.35 2.73
C ALA A 427 -23.52 -20.14 3.67
N ASP A 428 -22.53 -20.85 3.12
CA ASP A 428 -21.61 -21.65 3.92
C ASP A 428 -20.68 -20.77 4.76
N ALA A 429 -20.11 -19.71 4.18
CA ALA A 429 -19.25 -18.79 4.90
C ALA A 429 -19.95 -18.17 6.12
N ASN A 430 -21.21 -17.75 5.95
CA ASN A 430 -21.98 -17.14 7.03
C ASN A 430 -22.49 -18.16 8.05
N ALA A 431 -22.80 -19.39 7.65
CA ALA A 431 -23.16 -20.47 8.56
C ALA A 431 -21.97 -20.95 9.42
N HIS A 432 -20.75 -20.87 8.87
CA HIS A 432 -19.54 -21.38 9.50
C HIS A 432 -18.40 -20.33 9.47
N PRO A 433 -18.54 -19.19 10.18
CA PRO A 433 -17.48 -18.18 10.23
C PRO A 433 -16.16 -18.79 10.72
N ASP A 434 -15.04 -18.46 10.04
CA ASP A 434 -13.73 -19.01 10.37
C ASP A 434 -13.30 -18.64 11.79
N ALA A 435 -13.09 -19.63 12.65
CA ALA A 435 -12.72 -19.45 14.05
C ALA A 435 -11.32 -18.84 14.21
N PHE A 436 -10.38 -19.17 13.30
CA PHE A 436 -9.03 -18.60 13.30
C PHE A 436 -9.08 -17.11 12.92
N LEU A 437 -9.79 -16.74 11.87
CA LEU A 437 -9.91 -15.34 11.44
C LEU A 437 -10.80 -14.50 12.36
N LYS A 438 -11.71 -15.11 13.12
CA LYS A 438 -12.54 -14.44 14.12
C LYS A 438 -11.87 -14.36 15.48
N GLY A 439 -10.85 -15.18 15.72
CA GLY A 439 -10.17 -15.33 17.00
C GLY A 439 -9.34 -14.09 17.39
N GLU A 440 -9.09 -13.94 18.68
CA GLU A 440 -8.34 -12.78 19.20
C GLU A 440 -6.84 -12.84 18.89
N ALA A 441 -6.25 -14.04 18.82
CA ALA A 441 -4.81 -14.21 18.66
C ALA A 441 -4.30 -13.79 17.27
N TYR A 442 -5.00 -14.21 16.20
CA TYR A 442 -4.59 -13.98 14.81
C TYR A 442 -5.71 -13.44 13.93
N GLY A 443 -6.90 -13.24 14.51
CA GLY A 443 -8.10 -12.84 13.78
C GLY A 443 -8.35 -11.34 13.78
N TYR A 444 -9.56 -11.00 13.36
CA TYR A 444 -10.07 -9.63 13.28
C TYR A 444 -11.06 -9.40 14.42
N LYS A 445 -10.58 -8.87 15.55
CA LYS A 445 -11.37 -8.69 16.77
C LYS A 445 -12.57 -7.75 16.59
N ASN A 446 -12.41 -6.76 15.71
CA ASN A 446 -13.41 -5.73 15.43
C ASN A 446 -14.30 -6.02 14.21
N VAL A 447 -14.19 -7.22 13.59
CA VAL A 447 -15.06 -7.58 12.48
C VAL A 447 -16.54 -7.46 12.89
N ASP A 448 -17.37 -7.00 11.96
CA ASP A 448 -18.83 -6.98 12.16
C ASP A 448 -19.35 -8.37 12.54
N LYS A 449 -20.04 -8.46 13.66
CA LYS A 449 -20.56 -9.73 14.22
C LYS A 449 -21.98 -10.08 13.70
N GLY A 450 -22.51 -9.27 12.76
CA GLY A 450 -23.82 -9.52 12.13
C GLY A 450 -23.84 -10.71 11.17
N ASP A 451 -24.91 -10.82 10.41
CA ASP A 451 -25.21 -11.96 9.53
C ASP A 451 -24.14 -12.20 8.45
N ASN A 452 -23.40 -11.18 8.05
CA ASN A 452 -22.33 -11.26 7.06
C ASN A 452 -20.93 -11.44 7.66
N CYS A 453 -20.82 -11.74 8.95
CA CYS A 453 -19.52 -11.94 9.60
C CYS A 453 -18.63 -12.93 8.85
N GLY A 454 -19.16 -14.06 8.46
CA GLY A 454 -18.39 -15.12 7.78
C GLY A 454 -17.87 -14.69 6.41
N VAL A 455 -18.72 -14.12 5.57
CA VAL A 455 -18.31 -13.67 4.23
C VAL A 455 -17.34 -12.49 4.29
N ILE A 456 -17.48 -11.58 5.27
CA ILE A 456 -16.52 -10.49 5.47
C ILE A 456 -15.14 -11.05 5.82
N LEU A 457 -15.06 -12.06 6.70
CA LEU A 457 -13.80 -12.72 7.05
C LEU A 457 -13.15 -13.40 5.83
N GLU A 458 -13.95 -14.10 5.01
CA GLU A 458 -13.44 -14.75 3.78
C GLU A 458 -12.98 -13.73 2.73
N ILE A 459 -13.67 -12.59 2.57
CA ILE A 459 -13.23 -11.50 1.68
C ILE A 459 -11.94 -10.87 2.20
N ARG A 460 -11.77 -10.68 3.51
CA ARG A 460 -10.51 -10.20 4.10
C ARG A 460 -9.37 -11.20 3.91
N ARG A 461 -9.64 -12.52 3.94
CA ARG A 461 -8.70 -13.57 3.56
C ARG A 461 -8.25 -13.43 2.12
N GLU A 462 -9.21 -13.41 1.19
CA GLU A 462 -8.94 -13.26 -0.24
C GLU A 462 -8.15 -11.99 -0.53
N ARG A 463 -8.52 -10.87 0.11
CA ARG A 463 -7.83 -9.60 -0.03
C ARG A 463 -6.39 -9.67 0.47
N GLY A 464 -6.15 -10.31 1.59
CA GLY A 464 -4.80 -10.50 2.14
C GLY A 464 -3.92 -11.35 1.22
N ILE A 465 -4.45 -12.47 0.70
CA ILE A 465 -3.74 -13.39 -0.20
C ILE A 465 -3.47 -12.71 -1.56
N GLU A 466 -4.49 -12.08 -2.12
CA GLU A 466 -4.43 -11.48 -3.46
C GLU A 466 -3.51 -10.25 -3.51
N LEU A 467 -3.61 -9.35 -2.53
CA LEU A 467 -2.95 -8.05 -2.55
C LEU A 467 -1.69 -7.95 -1.67
N VAL A 468 -1.19 -9.07 -1.14
CA VAL A 468 0.05 -9.02 -0.33
C VAL A 468 1.19 -8.39 -1.11
N MET A 469 1.99 -7.54 -0.46
CA MET A 469 3.09 -6.77 -1.06
C MET A 469 2.66 -5.73 -2.11
N GLU A 470 1.41 -5.26 -2.07
CA GLU A 470 0.93 -4.20 -2.97
C GLU A 470 0.55 -2.90 -2.23
N GLY A 471 1.02 -2.75 -0.99
CA GLY A 471 0.91 -1.50 -0.21
C GLY A 471 -0.47 -1.26 0.43
N PHE A 472 -1.36 -2.26 0.50
CA PHE A 472 -2.72 -2.08 1.02
C PHE A 472 -2.87 -2.39 2.51
N ARG A 473 -2.08 -3.34 3.02
CA ARG A 473 -2.37 -4.00 4.29
C ARG A 473 -2.44 -3.06 5.48
N TYR A 474 -1.52 -2.10 5.61
CA TYR A 474 -1.51 -1.16 6.72
C TYR A 474 -2.82 -0.34 6.76
N GLN A 475 -3.23 0.21 5.62
CA GLN A 475 -4.44 1.01 5.53
C GLN A 475 -5.72 0.17 5.69
N ASP A 476 -5.69 -1.10 5.31
CA ASP A 476 -6.77 -2.06 5.61
C ASP A 476 -6.91 -2.25 7.12
N LEU A 477 -5.80 -2.43 7.86
CA LEU A 477 -5.82 -2.56 9.32
C LEU A 477 -6.27 -1.26 10.01
N VAL A 478 -5.89 -0.10 9.48
CA VAL A 478 -6.37 1.21 9.96
C VAL A 478 -7.88 1.32 9.81
N ARG A 479 -8.43 1.12 8.59
CA ARG A 479 -9.86 1.30 8.33
C ARG A 479 -10.75 0.25 9.01
N TRP A 480 -10.23 -0.97 9.25
CA TRP A 480 -10.94 -2.03 10.00
C TRP A 480 -10.75 -1.92 11.53
N ARG A 481 -9.98 -0.95 12.00
CA ARG A 481 -9.62 -0.78 13.42
C ARG A 481 -8.89 -2.00 14.00
N GLU A 482 -7.87 -2.49 13.29
CA GLU A 482 -7.16 -3.73 13.63
C GLU A 482 -5.65 -3.53 13.84
N LEU A 483 -5.15 -2.30 14.12
CA LEU A 483 -3.72 -2.05 14.32
C LEU A 483 -3.10 -2.87 15.45
N THR A 484 -3.89 -3.23 16.48
CA THR A 484 -3.41 -4.09 17.57
C THR A 484 -3.05 -5.51 17.14
N ARG A 485 -3.26 -5.89 15.87
CA ARG A 485 -2.72 -7.13 15.30
C ARG A 485 -1.19 -7.11 15.21
N PHE A 486 -0.58 -5.94 15.18
CA PHE A 486 0.88 -5.81 15.27
C PHE A 486 1.43 -6.10 16.68
N ASP A 487 0.64 -5.91 17.71
CA ASP A 487 1.11 -5.84 19.09
C ASP A 487 1.63 -7.19 19.61
N ASN A 488 2.82 -7.16 20.21
CA ASN A 488 3.35 -8.27 21.01
C ASN A 488 3.40 -7.93 22.51
N GLN A 489 2.90 -6.75 22.88
CA GLN A 489 2.70 -6.35 24.27
C GLN A 489 1.27 -5.84 24.49
N ASN A 490 0.78 -6.03 25.71
CA ASN A 490 -0.43 -5.40 26.22
C ASN A 490 -0.18 -3.92 26.55
N ALA A 491 -1.24 -3.18 26.88
CA ALA A 491 -1.13 -1.77 27.26
C ALA A 491 -0.27 -1.54 28.52
N ASP A 492 -0.17 -2.53 29.41
CA ASP A 492 0.66 -2.54 30.62
C ASP A 492 2.10 -3.02 30.39
N GLU A 493 2.54 -3.12 29.12
CA GLU A 493 3.87 -3.55 28.69
C GLU A 493 4.18 -5.04 28.90
N THR A 494 3.22 -5.83 29.37
CA THR A 494 3.41 -7.27 29.49
C THR A 494 3.32 -7.96 28.12
N PRO A 495 4.16 -9.00 27.86
CA PRO A 495 4.08 -9.79 26.63
C PRO A 495 2.68 -10.42 26.44
N ASN A 496 2.15 -10.38 25.21
CA ASN A 496 0.86 -10.97 24.86
C ASN A 496 0.97 -12.26 24.02
N GLY A 497 2.19 -12.71 23.73
CA GLY A 497 2.46 -13.93 22.97
C GLY A 497 2.25 -13.82 21.46
N ARG A 498 2.06 -12.60 20.92
CA ARG A 498 1.85 -12.37 19.48
C ARG A 498 3.14 -11.94 18.79
N GLU A 499 4.13 -12.80 18.80
CA GLU A 499 5.37 -12.54 18.08
C GLU A 499 5.17 -12.72 16.55
N PHE A 500 6.09 -12.19 15.77
CA PHE A 500 6.20 -12.55 14.36
C PHE A 500 6.80 -13.95 14.25
N PHE A 501 5.94 -14.94 14.06
CA PHE A 501 6.38 -16.32 13.95
C PHE A 501 6.73 -16.73 12.54
N GLY A 502 7.76 -17.56 12.42
CA GLY A 502 8.13 -18.33 11.25
C GLY A 502 7.61 -19.79 11.32
N PRO A 503 8.12 -20.68 10.44
CA PRO A 503 7.75 -22.08 10.43
C PRO A 503 8.09 -22.81 11.74
N TYR A 504 7.39 -23.91 11.97
CA TYR A 504 7.66 -24.78 13.10
C TYR A 504 8.91 -25.65 12.84
N VAL A 505 9.84 -25.63 13.78
CA VAL A 505 11.04 -26.46 13.81
C VAL A 505 10.81 -27.62 14.80
N PRO A 506 10.67 -28.88 14.33
CA PRO A 506 10.31 -30.00 15.20
C PRO A 506 11.44 -30.43 16.13
N SER A 507 12.70 -30.17 15.79
CA SER A 507 13.88 -30.51 16.60
C SER A 507 15.14 -29.81 16.06
N LYS A 508 16.26 -29.95 16.76
CA LYS A 508 17.58 -29.76 16.15
C LYS A 508 17.79 -30.81 15.04
N GLY A 509 18.47 -30.44 13.95
CA GLY A 509 18.66 -31.35 12.84
C GLY A 509 19.06 -30.66 11.54
N ARG A 510 18.90 -31.39 10.46
CA ARG A 510 19.12 -30.93 9.08
C ARG A 510 17.83 -31.09 8.32
N TYR A 511 17.49 -30.09 7.55
CA TYR A 511 16.24 -30.00 6.82
C TYR A 511 16.52 -29.64 5.35
N ASP A 512 15.88 -30.35 4.44
CA ASP A 512 15.74 -30.03 3.03
C ASP A 512 14.44 -29.24 2.88
N MET A 513 14.54 -27.93 2.72
CA MET A 513 13.37 -27.03 2.74
C MET A 513 12.82 -26.78 1.34
N ASP A 514 13.66 -26.87 0.31
CA ASP A 514 13.26 -26.64 -1.09
C ASP A 514 13.06 -27.92 -1.90
N GLY A 515 13.40 -29.10 -1.34
CA GLY A 515 13.10 -30.40 -1.91
C GLY A 515 14.11 -30.88 -2.98
N ASP A 516 15.33 -30.32 -3.01
CA ASP A 516 16.38 -30.68 -3.97
C ASP A 516 17.23 -31.89 -3.53
N GLY A 517 16.99 -32.44 -2.34
CA GLY A 517 17.74 -33.54 -1.75
C GLY A 517 19.00 -33.11 -0.99
N VAL A 518 19.30 -31.83 -0.92
CA VAL A 518 20.41 -31.26 -0.15
C VAL A 518 19.87 -30.54 1.08
N PHE A 519 20.57 -30.67 2.21
CA PHE A 519 20.15 -29.93 3.42
C PHE A 519 20.55 -28.47 3.30
N ASP A 520 19.57 -27.58 3.38
CA ASP A 520 19.74 -26.12 3.26
C ASP A 520 19.42 -25.35 4.56
N PHE A 521 18.84 -26.02 5.54
CA PHE A 521 18.57 -25.49 6.86
C PHE A 521 19.08 -26.44 7.95
N VAL A 522 20.10 -26.00 8.70
CA VAL A 522 20.76 -26.82 9.72
C VAL A 522 20.64 -26.13 11.08
N VAL A 523 19.95 -26.77 12.02
CA VAL A 523 19.64 -26.25 13.35
C VAL A 523 20.50 -26.99 14.39
N ASN A 524 21.39 -26.26 15.02
CA ASN A 524 22.25 -26.75 16.08
C ASN A 524 21.71 -26.43 17.48
N PRO A 525 21.99 -27.26 18.51
CA PRO A 525 21.67 -26.93 19.88
C PRO A 525 22.54 -25.77 20.36
N GLU A 526 22.10 -25.07 21.39
CA GLU A 526 22.88 -24.01 22.06
C GLU A 526 24.18 -24.59 22.67
N THR A 527 24.13 -25.78 23.23
CA THR A 527 25.24 -26.49 23.81
C THR A 527 25.39 -27.91 23.28
N GLY A 528 26.61 -28.43 23.23
CA GLY A 528 26.89 -29.79 22.77
C GLY A 528 27.30 -29.86 21.29
N ARG A 529 27.31 -31.10 20.76
CA ARG A 529 27.74 -31.33 19.37
C ARG A 529 26.69 -30.90 18.38
N GLY A 530 27.07 -30.00 17.46
CA GLY A 530 26.26 -29.57 16.34
C GLY A 530 26.28 -30.54 15.15
N TYR A 531 25.44 -30.28 14.17
CA TYR A 531 25.40 -30.94 12.89
C TYR A 531 26.26 -30.20 11.88
N PRO A 532 27.10 -30.89 11.07
CA PRO A 532 27.85 -30.24 10.00
C PRO A 532 26.86 -29.75 8.92
N ALA A 533 27.09 -28.53 8.45
CA ALA A 533 26.35 -27.96 7.33
C ALA A 533 27.01 -28.31 5.99
N PRO A 534 26.24 -28.50 4.92
CA PRO A 534 26.78 -28.58 3.55
C PRO A 534 27.54 -27.30 3.16
N THR A 535 28.37 -27.43 2.12
CA THR A 535 29.10 -26.26 1.58
C THR A 535 28.10 -25.16 1.14
N GLY A 536 28.33 -23.92 1.59
CA GLY A 536 27.48 -22.79 1.28
C GLY A 536 26.26 -22.62 2.20
N VAL A 537 25.98 -23.61 3.07
CA VAL A 537 24.88 -23.53 4.04
C VAL A 537 25.43 -23.12 5.40
N LYS A 538 24.88 -22.04 5.97
CA LYS A 538 25.20 -21.59 7.33
C LYS A 538 24.28 -22.29 8.33
N ALA A 539 24.88 -23.13 9.19
CA ALA A 539 24.14 -23.67 10.34
C ALA A 539 23.75 -22.53 11.30
N VAL A 540 22.55 -22.61 11.83
CA VAL A 540 22.02 -21.71 12.86
C VAL A 540 22.00 -22.41 14.22
N THR A 541 22.23 -21.65 15.28
CA THR A 541 22.25 -22.16 16.66
C THR A 541 21.05 -21.61 17.42
N ILE A 542 20.32 -22.50 18.12
CA ILE A 542 19.19 -22.11 18.97
C ILE A 542 19.69 -21.16 20.07
N ASN A 543 18.90 -20.16 20.44
CA ASN A 543 19.16 -19.09 21.40
C ASN A 543 20.34 -18.17 21.05
N LYS A 544 20.84 -18.25 19.82
CA LYS A 544 21.92 -17.39 19.33
C LYS A 544 21.61 -16.80 17.96
N ASP A 545 21.36 -17.67 16.98
CA ASP A 545 21.08 -17.27 15.59
C ASP A 545 19.57 -17.34 15.27
N ILE A 546 18.83 -18.19 16.00
CA ILE A 546 17.37 -18.30 15.95
C ILE A 546 16.83 -18.48 17.38
N PHE A 547 15.61 -17.96 17.57
CA PHE A 547 14.85 -18.14 18.81
C PHE A 547 13.61 -18.96 18.49
N LEU A 548 13.28 -19.91 19.36
CA LEU A 548 12.12 -20.80 19.21
C LEU A 548 11.14 -20.55 20.37
N THR A 549 9.88 -20.90 20.15
CA THR A 549 8.85 -20.79 21.22
C THR A 549 9.06 -21.75 22.38
N GLU A 550 9.85 -22.79 22.18
CA GLU A 550 10.30 -23.73 23.21
C GLU A 550 11.82 -23.92 23.08
N ASP A 551 12.52 -24.37 24.14
CA ASP A 551 13.99 -24.43 24.19
C ASP A 551 14.65 -25.24 23.06
N THR A 552 13.99 -26.27 22.54
CA THR A 552 14.60 -27.21 21.58
C THR A 552 13.79 -27.45 20.31
N LYS A 553 12.57 -26.90 20.24
CA LYS A 553 11.63 -27.02 19.12
C LYS A 553 10.67 -25.82 19.15
N GLY A 554 9.81 -25.71 18.18
CA GLY A 554 8.77 -24.68 18.19
C GLY A 554 8.81 -23.77 16.96
N MET A 555 7.99 -22.76 16.94
CA MET A 555 7.98 -21.75 15.89
C MET A 555 9.21 -20.84 16.01
N ILE A 556 9.80 -20.47 14.88
CA ILE A 556 10.85 -19.45 14.84
C ILE A 556 10.25 -18.11 15.28
N ILE A 557 10.85 -17.44 16.26
CA ILE A 557 10.51 -16.08 16.65
C ILE A 557 11.37 -15.13 15.82
N ALA A 558 10.73 -14.39 14.91
CA ALA A 558 11.41 -13.35 14.13
C ALA A 558 11.45 -12.05 14.94
N LEU A 559 12.62 -11.39 14.98
CA LEU A 559 12.80 -10.08 15.61
C LEU A 559 12.35 -10.05 17.09
N PRO A 560 12.90 -10.91 17.94
CA PRO A 560 12.44 -11.05 19.33
C PRO A 560 12.54 -9.75 20.16
N ASP A 561 13.45 -8.84 19.78
CA ASP A 561 13.65 -7.56 20.46
C ASP A 561 12.75 -6.43 19.93
N LEU A 562 11.93 -6.69 18.90
CA LEU A 562 11.06 -5.68 18.31
C LEU A 562 9.78 -5.53 19.12
N VAL A 563 9.72 -4.52 19.97
CA VAL A 563 8.49 -4.16 20.69
C VAL A 563 7.49 -3.49 19.77
N ARG A 564 6.22 -3.89 19.87
CA ARG A 564 5.09 -3.34 19.11
C ARG A 564 3.90 -3.20 20.05
N ARG A 565 3.37 -1.96 20.16
CA ARG A 565 2.25 -1.65 21.04
C ARG A 565 1.53 -0.39 20.54
N HIS A 566 0.29 -0.52 20.15
CA HIS A 566 -0.54 0.56 19.65
C HIS A 566 -1.52 1.09 20.70
N ASP A 567 -1.71 2.39 20.69
CA ASP A 567 -2.79 3.04 21.43
C ASP A 567 -4.01 3.20 20.52
N GLU A 568 -5.08 2.47 20.81
CA GLU A 568 -6.34 2.50 20.03
C GLU A 568 -7.05 3.86 20.02
N LYS A 569 -6.63 4.81 20.83
CA LYS A 569 -7.17 6.17 20.85
C LYS A 569 -6.29 7.18 20.12
N ARG A 570 -5.10 6.75 19.63
CA ARG A 570 -4.09 7.64 19.06
C ARG A 570 -3.61 7.22 17.67
N ASP A 571 -3.21 5.97 17.49
CA ASP A 571 -2.30 5.55 16.41
C ASP A 571 -2.97 5.33 15.05
N TYR A 572 -4.29 5.48 14.96
CA TYR A 572 -5.02 5.40 13.69
C TYR A 572 -4.90 6.64 12.81
N LEU A 573 -4.40 7.76 13.36
CA LEU A 573 -4.07 8.97 12.60
C LEU A 573 -2.68 9.47 13.01
N TYR A 574 -1.96 10.04 12.06
CA TYR A 574 -0.62 10.59 12.28
C TYR A 574 -0.69 11.96 12.96
N PRO A 575 0.33 12.31 13.75
CA PRO A 575 0.42 13.64 14.36
C PRO A 575 0.75 14.72 13.33
N ILE A 576 0.18 15.91 13.52
CA ILE A 576 0.56 17.11 12.77
C ILE A 576 1.88 17.65 13.35
N PRO A 577 2.87 18.02 12.51
CA PRO A 577 4.17 18.51 12.96
C PRO A 577 4.07 19.75 13.86
N ILE A 578 4.96 19.86 14.84
CA ILE A 578 4.99 20.96 15.82
C ILE A 578 5.09 22.32 15.13
N THR A 579 5.95 22.44 14.11
CA THR A 579 6.14 23.68 13.36
C THR A 579 4.84 24.16 12.72
N GLU A 580 4.05 23.24 12.13
CA GLU A 580 2.78 23.59 11.48
C GLU A 580 1.74 24.08 12.50
N LEU A 581 1.64 23.40 13.64
CA LEU A 581 0.77 23.83 14.74
C LEU A 581 1.15 25.22 15.24
N THR A 582 2.45 25.47 15.38
CA THR A 582 2.97 26.76 15.85
C THR A 582 2.69 27.88 14.83
N LEU A 583 2.97 27.64 13.55
CA LEU A 583 2.76 28.61 12.47
C LEU A 583 1.29 28.94 12.22
N SER A 584 0.39 28.01 12.51
CA SER A 584 -1.06 28.17 12.29
C SER A 584 -1.74 29.18 13.22
N LYS A 585 -1.01 29.85 14.11
CA LYS A 585 -1.56 30.77 15.14
C LYS A 585 -2.63 30.10 16.03
N GLY A 586 -2.52 28.77 16.23
CA GLY A 586 -3.43 27.98 17.06
C GLY A 586 -4.72 27.53 16.37
N LEU A 587 -4.87 27.73 15.07
CA LEU A 587 -6.05 27.30 14.29
C LEU A 587 -5.97 25.81 13.92
N LEU A 588 -4.78 25.30 13.60
CA LEU A 588 -4.59 23.85 13.46
C LEU A 588 -4.61 23.20 14.85
N LYS A 589 -5.46 22.22 15.02
CA LYS A 589 -5.51 21.38 16.22
C LYS A 589 -4.85 20.05 15.93
N GLN A 590 -4.17 19.49 16.94
CA GLN A 590 -3.55 18.17 16.85
C GLN A 590 -4.58 17.06 16.71
N ASN A 591 -4.19 15.92 16.15
CA ASN A 591 -5.01 14.72 16.15
C ASN A 591 -5.18 14.16 17.58
N PRO A 592 -6.24 13.40 17.85
CA PRO A 592 -6.57 12.94 19.19
C PRO A 592 -5.40 12.24 19.89
N ASN A 593 -5.19 12.58 21.17
CA ASN A 593 -4.19 11.99 22.06
C ASN A 593 -2.71 12.13 21.63
N TRP A 594 -2.42 13.08 20.70
CA TRP A 594 -1.08 13.50 20.35
C TRP A 594 -0.65 14.80 21.06
N ASP A 595 -1.48 15.35 21.94
CA ASP A 595 -1.22 16.64 22.60
C ASP A 595 -0.13 16.58 23.68
N ASP A 596 0.20 15.41 24.20
CA ASP A 596 1.26 15.19 25.18
C ASP A 596 2.65 15.18 24.51
N ILE A 597 3.14 16.36 24.16
CA ILE A 597 4.49 16.58 23.59
C ILE A 597 5.61 16.13 24.57
N ASN A 598 5.31 15.92 25.83
CA ASN A 598 6.24 15.69 26.93
C ASN A 598 6.22 14.26 27.52
N ARG A 599 5.78 13.26 26.80
CA ARG A 599 6.06 11.89 27.26
C ARG A 599 7.55 11.62 27.09
N GLU A 600 8.28 11.84 28.15
CA GLU A 600 9.69 11.46 28.28
C GLU A 600 9.89 10.03 27.80
N LYS A 601 10.94 9.84 26.98
CA LYS A 601 11.38 8.55 26.46
C LYS A 601 11.80 7.63 27.58
#